data_8dc422d7ee72e3b71b145c5e54f79c9e
#
_entry.id   8dc422d7ee72e3b71b145c5e54f79c9e
#
_cell.length_a   1.000
_cell.length_b   1.000
_cell.length_c   1.000
_cell.angle_alpha   90.00
_cell.angle_beta   90.00
_cell.angle_gamma   90.00
#
_symmetry.space_group_name_H-M   'P 1'
#
loop_
_entity.id
_entity.type
_entity.pdbx_description
1 polymer ?
#
loop_
_entity_poly.entity_id
_entity_poly.type
_entity_poly.pdbx_seq_one_letter_code
_entity_poly.pdbx_strand_id
1 'polypeptide(L)'
;MESLALGQSFNHSLTGVTLPSNLQSVSFGDEFNQSLAGVTFPSSLQGLIVRHDVYNDILDGVTLPSNLHSLTFGHDVRNLDDFTCLVFICDMLTRMTFPSSLQNLTFGDFGDGSFFSYVLKGPLPSSLQSLTL
;
A
#
# COMPACT_ATOMS: atom_id res chain seq x y z
N MET A 1 -19.51 1.66 -9.94
CA MET A 1 -18.41 2.63 -9.58
C MET A 1 -17.10 1.94 -9.82
N GLU A 2 -16.29 2.48 -10.69
CA GLU A 2 -15.00 1.84 -11.04
C GLU A 2 -13.85 2.36 -10.19
N SER A 3 -13.92 3.60 -9.71
CA SER A 3 -12.86 4.25 -8.96
C SER A 3 -13.42 5.00 -7.76
N LEU A 4 -12.77 4.86 -6.62
CA LEU A 4 -13.09 5.58 -5.39
C LEU A 4 -11.82 6.31 -4.89
N ALA A 5 -11.88 7.63 -4.87
CA ALA A 5 -10.85 8.45 -4.27
C ALA A 5 -11.38 9.08 -2.98
N LEU A 6 -10.78 8.72 -1.86
CA LEU A 6 -11.06 9.32 -0.57
C LEU A 6 -10.17 10.56 -0.40
N GLY A 7 -10.80 11.68 -0.06
CA GLY A 7 -10.13 12.98 0.01
C GLY A 7 -8.94 13.01 0.98
N GLN A 8 -8.12 14.05 0.86
CA GLN A 8 -6.90 14.22 1.63
C GLN A 8 -7.14 14.13 3.15
N SER A 9 -8.20 14.73 3.64
CA SER A 9 -8.54 14.78 5.07
C SER A 9 -9.46 13.65 5.53
N PHE A 10 -9.74 12.67 4.67
CA PHE A 10 -10.56 11.52 5.07
C PHE A 10 -9.79 10.61 6.03
N ASN A 11 -10.30 10.46 7.24
CA ASN A 11 -9.70 9.60 8.26
C ASN A 11 -10.76 8.91 9.14
N HIS A 12 -11.67 8.19 8.51
CA HIS A 12 -12.68 7.38 9.20
C HIS A 12 -12.47 5.89 8.93
N SER A 13 -12.77 5.06 9.91
CA SER A 13 -12.72 3.61 9.74
C SER A 13 -13.70 3.15 8.66
N LEU A 14 -13.25 2.24 7.83
CA LEU A 14 -14.07 1.55 6.83
C LEU A 14 -14.49 0.15 7.29
N THR A 15 -14.22 -0.21 8.53
CA THR A 15 -14.65 -1.51 9.09
C THR A 15 -16.17 -1.64 9.01
N GLY A 16 -16.64 -2.72 8.41
CA GLY A 16 -18.06 -2.97 8.20
C GLY A 16 -18.69 -2.23 7.01
N VAL A 17 -17.93 -1.40 6.31
CA VAL A 17 -18.39 -0.76 5.07
C VAL A 17 -18.34 -1.75 3.91
N THR A 18 -19.42 -1.84 3.14
CA THR A 18 -19.47 -2.65 1.93
C THR A 18 -19.02 -1.80 0.74
N LEU A 19 -17.87 -2.14 0.18
CA LEU A 19 -17.37 -1.50 -1.03
C LEU A 19 -18.10 -2.06 -2.27
N PRO A 20 -18.32 -1.23 -3.31
CA PRO A 20 -18.98 -1.68 -4.53
C PRO A 20 -18.28 -2.87 -5.19
N SER A 21 -19.06 -3.85 -5.65
CA SER A 21 -18.54 -5.09 -6.24
C SER A 21 -17.82 -4.93 -7.57
N ASN A 22 -18.02 -3.78 -8.25
CA ASN A 22 -17.35 -3.44 -9.51
C ASN A 22 -16.22 -2.42 -9.34
N LEU A 23 -15.79 -2.15 -8.09
CA LEU A 23 -14.74 -1.19 -7.82
C LEU A 23 -13.38 -1.74 -8.30
N GLN A 24 -12.71 -0.99 -9.16
CA GLN A 24 -11.42 -1.38 -9.74
C GLN A 24 -10.23 -0.68 -9.09
N SER A 25 -10.42 0.53 -8.55
CA SER A 25 -9.35 1.23 -7.87
C SER A 25 -9.84 1.99 -6.64
N VAL A 26 -9.01 2.00 -5.60
CA VAL A 26 -9.20 2.79 -4.38
C VAL A 26 -7.95 3.60 -4.08
N SER A 27 -8.15 4.86 -3.73
CA SER A 27 -7.07 5.77 -3.32
C SER A 27 -7.43 6.40 -1.98
N PHE A 28 -6.53 6.26 -1.02
CA PHE A 28 -6.61 6.91 0.28
C PHE A 28 -5.70 8.14 0.29
N GLY A 29 -6.21 9.24 0.85
CA GLY A 29 -5.46 10.50 0.97
C GLY A 29 -4.41 10.50 2.08
N ASP A 30 -3.69 11.60 2.19
CA ASP A 30 -2.48 11.72 3.03
C ASP A 30 -2.77 11.62 4.54
N GLU A 31 -3.97 12.01 4.98
CA GLU A 31 -4.34 11.99 6.41
C GLU A 31 -4.98 10.67 6.86
N PHE A 32 -5.18 9.73 5.93
CA PHE A 32 -5.80 8.45 6.28
C PHE A 32 -4.88 7.60 7.16
N ASN A 33 -5.32 7.34 8.38
CA ASN A 33 -4.55 6.64 9.42
C ASN A 33 -5.40 5.58 10.15
N GLN A 34 -6.29 4.89 9.44
CA GLN A 34 -7.11 3.83 10.01
C GLN A 34 -6.62 2.47 9.51
N SER A 35 -6.65 1.46 10.37
CA SER A 35 -6.35 0.10 9.95
C SER A 35 -7.33 -0.36 8.86
N LEU A 36 -6.81 -0.99 7.84
CA LEU A 36 -7.59 -1.65 6.79
C LEU A 36 -7.81 -3.14 7.09
N ALA A 37 -7.31 -3.64 8.22
CA ALA A 37 -7.64 -4.98 8.70
C ALA A 37 -9.16 -5.07 8.92
N GLY A 38 -9.81 -6.09 8.42
CA GLY A 38 -11.26 -6.24 8.50
C GLY A 38 -12.05 -5.50 7.42
N VAL A 39 -11.40 -4.75 6.54
CA VAL A 39 -12.02 -4.22 5.32
C VAL A 39 -12.01 -5.31 4.26
N THR A 40 -13.17 -5.60 3.69
CA THR A 40 -13.30 -6.54 2.59
C THR A 40 -13.20 -5.81 1.27
N PHE A 41 -12.08 -5.99 0.57
CA PHE A 41 -11.91 -5.45 -0.77
C PHE A 41 -12.60 -6.36 -1.80
N PRO A 42 -13.31 -5.79 -2.80
CA PRO A 42 -13.95 -6.60 -3.82
C PRO A 42 -12.91 -7.28 -4.72
N SER A 43 -13.26 -8.45 -5.25
CA SER A 43 -12.39 -9.20 -6.17
C SER A 43 -12.11 -8.48 -7.48
N SER A 44 -12.90 -7.47 -7.81
CA SER A 44 -12.69 -6.60 -8.98
C SER A 44 -11.55 -5.61 -8.81
N LEU A 45 -11.04 -5.40 -7.58
CA LEU A 45 -10.03 -4.38 -7.29
C LEU A 45 -8.69 -4.72 -7.95
N GLN A 46 -8.19 -3.81 -8.76
CA GLN A 46 -6.94 -3.93 -9.49
C GLN A 46 -5.87 -2.97 -9.03
N GLY A 47 -6.26 -1.83 -8.45
CA GLY A 47 -5.34 -0.81 -7.97
C GLY A 47 -5.67 -0.34 -6.56
N LEU A 48 -4.62 -0.21 -5.73
CA LEU A 48 -4.73 0.32 -4.37
C LEU A 48 -3.62 1.35 -4.15
N ILE A 49 -4.02 2.55 -3.73
CA ILE A 49 -3.09 3.64 -3.40
C ILE A 49 -3.32 4.04 -1.96
N VAL A 50 -2.27 3.94 -1.15
CA VAL A 50 -2.24 4.37 0.24
C VAL A 50 -1.14 5.42 0.39
N ARG A 51 -1.53 6.66 0.69
CA ARG A 51 -0.60 7.80 0.71
C ARG A 51 -0.08 8.17 2.09
N HIS A 52 -0.52 7.44 3.10
CA HIS A 52 -0.10 7.73 4.47
C HIS A 52 1.29 7.21 4.77
N ASP A 53 1.87 7.76 5.85
CA ASP A 53 3.16 7.31 6.38
C ASP A 53 3.20 5.79 6.60
N VAL A 54 4.25 5.17 6.08
CA VAL A 54 4.50 3.72 6.24
C VAL A 54 4.69 3.25 7.70
N TYR A 55 4.68 4.19 8.64
CA TYR A 55 4.82 3.89 10.08
C TYR A 55 3.60 3.29 10.73
N ASN A 56 2.45 3.47 10.13
CA ASN A 56 1.22 2.93 10.69
C ASN A 56 0.91 1.61 9.99
N ASP A 57 0.65 0.60 10.76
CA ASP A 57 0.32 -0.76 10.30
C ASP A 57 -1.04 -0.81 9.59
N ILE A 58 -1.30 0.14 8.68
CA ILE A 58 -2.56 0.28 7.94
C ILE A 58 -2.90 -1.02 7.20
N LEU A 59 -1.89 -1.67 6.65
CA LEU A 59 -2.03 -2.91 5.88
C LEU A 59 -1.72 -4.17 6.70
N ASP A 60 -1.43 -4.04 7.99
CA ASP A 60 -1.19 -5.21 8.82
C ASP A 60 -2.47 -6.06 8.96
N GLY A 61 -2.37 -7.35 8.71
CA GLY A 61 -3.50 -8.27 8.73
C GLY A 61 -4.50 -8.11 7.57
N VAL A 62 -4.20 -7.29 6.57
CA VAL A 62 -5.05 -7.10 5.39
C VAL A 62 -4.87 -8.24 4.41
N THR A 63 -5.99 -8.79 3.94
CA THR A 63 -6.00 -9.71 2.80
C THR A 63 -6.17 -8.91 1.51
N LEU A 64 -5.10 -8.81 0.73
CA LEU A 64 -5.16 -8.14 -0.56
C LEU A 64 -5.93 -9.00 -1.57
N PRO A 65 -6.77 -8.37 -2.42
CA PRO A 65 -7.57 -9.12 -3.38
C PRO A 65 -6.72 -9.81 -4.45
N SER A 66 -7.17 -10.98 -4.91
CA SER A 66 -6.42 -11.83 -5.84
C SER A 66 -6.21 -11.25 -7.24
N ASN A 67 -6.94 -10.19 -7.59
CA ASN A 67 -6.82 -9.48 -8.88
C ASN A 67 -6.05 -8.15 -8.76
N LEU A 68 -5.43 -7.87 -7.63
CA LEU A 68 -4.67 -6.65 -7.45
C LEU A 68 -3.41 -6.69 -8.34
N HIS A 69 -3.30 -5.73 -9.24
CA HIS A 69 -2.17 -5.60 -10.19
C HIS A 69 -1.19 -4.50 -9.77
N SER A 70 -1.68 -3.49 -9.06
CA SER A 70 -0.91 -2.31 -8.71
C SER A 70 -1.13 -1.91 -7.25
N LEU A 71 -0.03 -1.72 -6.53
CA LEU A 71 -0.02 -1.24 -5.17
C LEU A 71 0.95 -0.06 -5.07
N THR A 72 0.45 1.08 -4.59
CA THR A 72 1.24 2.29 -4.46
C THR A 72 1.19 2.78 -3.02
N PHE A 73 2.37 2.98 -2.45
CA PHE A 73 2.56 3.69 -1.19
C PHE A 73 3.05 5.10 -1.51
N GLY A 74 2.24 6.10 -1.16
CA GLY A 74 2.70 7.49 -1.17
C GLY A 74 3.46 7.76 0.12
N HIS A 75 4.44 8.65 0.06
CA HIS A 75 5.21 8.99 1.24
C HIS A 75 5.74 10.41 1.19
N ASP A 76 5.71 11.07 2.33
CA ASP A 76 6.39 12.34 2.57
C ASP A 76 7.50 12.09 3.61
N VAL A 77 8.71 11.83 3.13
CA VAL A 77 9.90 11.55 3.97
C VAL A 77 10.55 12.78 4.61
N ARG A 78 9.94 13.95 4.45
CA ARG A 78 10.61 15.21 4.83
C ARG A 78 11.01 15.32 6.30
N ASN A 79 10.55 14.41 7.17
CA ASN A 79 10.74 14.51 8.62
C ASN A 79 11.41 13.29 9.27
N LEU A 80 11.96 12.37 8.49
CA LEU A 80 12.44 11.10 9.04
C LEU A 80 13.86 10.79 8.59
N ASP A 81 14.63 10.17 9.47
CA ASP A 81 15.91 9.62 9.07
C ASP A 81 15.70 8.41 8.16
N ASP A 82 16.53 8.27 7.15
CA ASP A 82 16.47 7.22 6.14
C ASP A 82 16.48 5.81 6.75
N PHE A 83 17.15 5.64 7.87
CA PHE A 83 17.29 4.36 8.53
C PHE A 83 15.99 3.88 9.18
N THR A 84 15.25 4.78 9.83
CA THR A 84 13.98 4.44 10.48
C THR A 84 12.93 4.03 9.44
N CYS A 85 12.83 4.77 8.34
CA CYS A 85 11.98 4.43 7.21
C CYS A 85 12.26 3.02 6.69
N LEU A 86 13.54 2.72 6.51
CA LEU A 86 14.02 1.46 5.99
C LEU A 86 13.58 0.27 6.84
N VAL A 87 13.74 0.37 8.14
CA VAL A 87 13.37 -0.71 9.07
C VAL A 87 11.86 -0.99 8.99
N PHE A 88 11.04 0.05 8.97
CA PHE A 88 9.58 -0.10 8.91
C PHE A 88 9.11 -0.73 7.60
N ILE A 89 9.67 -0.31 6.47
CA ILE A 89 9.27 -0.88 5.17
C ILE A 89 9.72 -2.33 5.04
N CYS A 90 10.91 -2.66 5.48
CA CYS A 90 11.38 -4.05 5.47
C CYS A 90 10.51 -4.93 6.34
N ASP A 91 10.15 -4.47 7.53
CA ASP A 91 9.25 -5.19 8.43
C ASP A 91 7.85 -5.35 7.83
N MET A 92 7.29 -4.29 7.26
CA MET A 92 6.01 -4.34 6.56
C MET A 92 6.03 -5.36 5.40
N LEU A 93 7.06 -5.32 4.55
CA LEU A 93 7.17 -6.23 3.42
C LEU A 93 7.27 -7.70 3.85
N THR A 94 7.92 -7.97 4.98
CA THR A 94 8.01 -9.36 5.50
C THR A 94 6.69 -9.87 6.05
N ARG A 95 5.83 -8.98 6.55
CA ARG A 95 4.53 -9.34 7.11
C ARG A 95 3.40 -9.39 6.07
N MET A 96 3.56 -8.74 4.93
CA MET A 96 2.55 -8.72 3.88
C MET A 96 2.56 -9.99 3.04
N THR A 97 1.35 -10.44 2.69
CA THR A 97 1.16 -11.47 1.67
C THR A 97 0.71 -10.81 0.38
N PHE A 98 1.58 -10.79 -0.61
CA PHE A 98 1.27 -10.21 -1.92
C PHE A 98 0.52 -11.23 -2.78
N PRO A 99 -0.53 -10.81 -3.52
CA PRO A 99 -1.19 -11.69 -4.47
C PRO A 99 -0.28 -11.97 -5.67
N SER A 100 -0.43 -13.14 -6.27
CA SER A 100 0.34 -13.55 -7.45
C SER A 100 0.03 -12.73 -8.70
N SER A 101 -1.04 -11.94 -8.66
CA SER A 101 -1.43 -11.00 -9.73
C SER A 101 -0.64 -9.69 -9.70
N LEU A 102 0.07 -9.37 -8.60
CA LEU A 102 0.72 -8.08 -8.42
C LEU A 102 1.87 -7.91 -9.43
N GLN A 103 1.77 -6.88 -10.26
CA GLN A 103 2.72 -6.57 -11.31
C GLN A 103 3.50 -5.28 -11.04
N ASN A 104 2.88 -4.33 -10.36
CA ASN A 104 3.48 -3.02 -10.12
C ASN A 104 3.46 -2.68 -8.63
N LEU A 105 4.62 -2.38 -8.09
CA LEU A 105 4.79 -1.93 -6.72
C LEU A 105 5.53 -0.61 -6.74
N THR A 106 4.92 0.43 -6.18
CA THR A 106 5.47 1.78 -6.17
C THR A 106 5.55 2.28 -4.74
N PHE A 107 6.72 2.74 -4.35
CA PHE A 107 6.93 3.52 -3.14
C PHE A 107 7.12 4.99 -3.51
N GLY A 108 6.75 5.90 -2.62
CA GLY A 108 7.00 7.31 -2.81
C GLY A 108 8.49 7.65 -2.76
N ASP A 109 8.80 8.94 -2.93
CA ASP A 109 10.18 9.43 -2.98
C ASP A 109 10.90 9.22 -1.63
N PHE A 110 11.89 8.35 -1.62
CA PHE A 110 12.71 8.01 -0.45
C PHE A 110 14.13 8.57 -0.52
N GLY A 111 14.36 9.61 -1.27
CA GLY A 111 15.63 10.32 -1.28
C GLY A 111 16.72 9.68 -2.13
N ASP A 112 17.90 9.40 -1.56
CA ASP A 112 19.14 9.15 -2.30
C ASP A 112 19.31 7.71 -2.88
N GLY A 113 18.30 6.89 -2.80
CA GLY A 113 18.37 5.53 -3.34
C GLY A 113 19.16 4.50 -2.53
N SER A 114 19.70 4.86 -1.36
CA SER A 114 20.37 3.90 -0.46
C SER A 114 19.41 2.79 0.02
N PHE A 115 18.16 3.11 0.02
CA PHE A 115 17.01 2.27 0.33
C PHE A 115 16.84 1.07 -0.63
N PHE A 116 17.20 1.21 -1.88
CA PHE A 116 16.97 0.21 -2.92
C PHE A 116 17.57 -1.16 -2.60
N SER A 117 18.79 -1.17 -2.10
CA SER A 117 19.51 -2.43 -1.83
C SER A 117 18.83 -3.29 -0.76
N TYR A 118 18.09 -2.67 0.15
CA TYR A 118 17.37 -3.37 1.20
C TYR A 118 16.00 -3.88 0.75
N VAL A 119 15.26 -3.07 0.00
CA VAL A 119 13.96 -3.47 -0.56
C VAL A 119 14.14 -4.64 -1.52
N LEU A 120 15.19 -4.64 -2.34
CA LEU A 120 15.49 -5.72 -3.28
C LEU A 120 15.87 -7.03 -2.59
N LYS A 121 16.28 -7.00 -1.33
CA LYS A 121 16.54 -8.21 -0.53
C LYS A 121 15.29 -8.74 0.18
N GLY A 122 14.19 -7.99 0.17
CA GLY A 122 12.94 -8.38 0.78
C GLY A 122 12.19 -9.44 -0.04
N PRO A 123 11.12 -10.02 0.54
CA PRO A 123 10.30 -11.04 -0.12
C PRO A 123 9.34 -10.41 -1.13
N LEU A 124 9.86 -9.96 -2.27
CA LEU A 124 9.05 -9.42 -3.35
C LEU A 124 8.34 -10.53 -4.13
N PRO A 125 7.11 -10.30 -4.62
CA PRO A 125 6.40 -11.30 -5.39
C PRO A 125 7.08 -11.58 -6.73
N SER A 126 7.11 -12.85 -7.14
CA SER A 126 7.72 -13.28 -8.40
C SER A 126 7.00 -12.77 -9.65
N SER A 127 5.73 -12.38 -9.49
CA SER A 127 4.91 -11.78 -10.55
C SER A 127 5.29 -10.33 -10.88
N LEU A 128 6.12 -9.69 -10.06
CA LEU A 128 6.42 -8.28 -10.16
C LEU A 128 7.16 -7.95 -11.47
N GLN A 129 6.61 -7.01 -12.23
CA GLN A 129 7.18 -6.53 -13.51
C GLN A 129 7.82 -5.16 -13.36
N SER A 130 7.32 -4.35 -12.41
CA SER A 130 7.81 -3.00 -12.17
C SER A 130 7.89 -2.73 -10.66
N LEU A 131 9.04 -2.21 -10.26
CA LEU A 131 9.29 -1.71 -8.92
C LEU A 131 9.78 -0.27 -9.05
N THR A 132 9.03 0.67 -8.46
CA THR A 132 9.40 2.10 -8.44
C THR A 132 9.68 2.52 -7.00
N LEU A 133 10.82 3.13 -6.79
CA LEU A 133 11.31 3.57 -5.49
C LEU A 133 11.72 5.03 -5.55
#